data_c61ce15464716b07749d2e20afeee5af
#
_entry.id   c61ce15464716b07749d2e20afeee5af
#
_cell.length_a   1.000
_cell.length_b   1.000
_cell.length_c   1.000
_cell.angle_alpha   90.00
_cell.angle_beta   90.00
_cell.angle_gamma   90.00
#
_symmetry.space_group_name_H-M   'P 1'
#
loop_
_entity.id
_entity.type
_entity.pdbx_description
1 polymer ?
#
loop_
_entity_poly.entity_id
_entity_poly.type
_entity_poly.pdbx_seq_one_letter_code
_entity_poly.pdbx_strand_id
1 'polypeptide(L)'
;DHGWHLGEKQHWGKWTGWRRSTRVPLIVVPPNRETRFARNKTCAEPVSLLDLYPTLLAACGLKAPHELAGTSLLPLLENPALQTKRRVLTSFDRGNYSVSGRSWHYIRYAKGEEELYHRADDPNEWNNLVKTGSHDKFLAEMRACLPVDPAPAARSKPKR
;
A
#
# COMPACT_ATOMS: atom_id res chain seq x y z
N ASP A 1 7.06 -10.98 3.18
CA ASP A 1 6.01 -10.83 2.16
C ASP A 1 4.72 -10.21 2.70
N HIS A 2 4.45 -10.31 4.00
CA HIS A 2 3.32 -9.72 4.72
C HIS A 2 3.67 -9.51 6.20
N GLY A 3 2.86 -8.70 6.89
CA GLY A 3 2.92 -8.58 8.34
C GLY A 3 2.06 -9.63 9.05
N TRP A 4 1.96 -9.52 10.38
CA TRP A 4 1.22 -10.45 11.22
C TRP A 4 0.76 -9.76 12.51
N HIS A 5 -0.49 -9.97 12.91
CA HIS A 5 -1.02 -9.56 14.20
C HIS A 5 -0.73 -10.61 15.25
N LEU A 6 -0.28 -10.17 16.41
CA LEU A 6 0.00 -11.00 17.58
C LEU A 6 -0.89 -10.65 18.77
N GLY A 7 -2.11 -10.23 18.51
CA GLY A 7 -3.11 -9.80 19.50
C GLY A 7 -3.55 -8.35 19.33
N GLU A 8 -2.83 -7.54 18.53
CA GLU A 8 -3.24 -6.16 18.26
C GLU A 8 -4.63 -6.14 17.61
N LYS A 9 -5.47 -5.19 18.02
CA LYS A 9 -6.88 -5.08 17.60
C LYS A 9 -7.68 -6.37 17.84
N GLN A 10 -7.30 -7.18 18.84
CA GLN A 10 -7.91 -8.47 19.17
C GLN A 10 -7.88 -9.46 17.99
N HIS A 11 -6.86 -9.35 17.12
CA HIS A 11 -6.70 -10.18 15.94
C HIS A 11 -5.39 -10.97 15.98
N TRP A 12 -5.44 -12.22 15.51
CA TRP A 12 -4.29 -13.10 15.30
C TRP A 12 -4.24 -13.51 13.84
N GLY A 13 -3.10 -13.27 13.19
CA GLY A 13 -2.95 -13.61 11.78
C GLY A 13 -2.76 -12.40 10.86
N LYS A 14 -3.03 -12.59 9.55
CA LYS A 14 -2.66 -11.62 8.51
C LYS A 14 -3.81 -11.08 7.66
N TRP A 15 -4.90 -11.73 7.52
CA TRP A 15 -5.99 -11.36 6.61
C TRP A 15 -6.76 -10.11 7.05
N THR A 16 -6.06 -8.98 7.09
CA THR A 16 -6.65 -7.67 7.45
C THR A 16 -6.13 -6.57 6.55
N GLY A 17 -6.88 -5.46 6.45
CA GLY A 17 -6.45 -4.24 5.78
C GLY A 17 -5.51 -3.37 6.61
N TRP A 18 -5.35 -3.62 7.91
CA TRP A 18 -4.53 -2.81 8.80
C TRP A 18 -3.04 -2.90 8.45
N ARG A 19 -2.33 -1.83 8.75
CA ARG A 19 -0.88 -1.71 8.46
C ARG A 19 -0.04 -2.82 9.06
N ARG A 20 -0.47 -3.41 10.19
CA ARG A 20 0.24 -4.54 10.79
C ARG A 20 0.34 -5.73 9.84
N SER A 21 -0.66 -5.95 9.00
CA SER A 21 -0.64 -6.98 7.95
C SER A 21 -0.04 -6.51 6.63
N THR A 22 -0.29 -5.25 6.25
CA THR A 22 0.02 -4.75 4.89
C THR A 22 1.40 -4.11 4.79
N ARG A 23 2.01 -3.68 5.91
CA ARG A 23 3.33 -3.06 5.92
C ARG A 23 4.43 -4.11 6.06
N VAL A 24 5.33 -4.12 5.10
CA VAL A 24 6.53 -4.98 5.09
C VAL A 24 7.78 -4.14 4.85
N PRO A 25 8.96 -4.60 5.31
CA PRO A 25 10.23 -3.97 4.97
C PRO A 25 10.50 -4.09 3.47
N LEU A 26 10.92 -2.99 2.85
CA LEU A 26 11.50 -2.97 1.52
C LEU A 26 12.86 -2.29 1.60
N ILE A 27 13.92 -3.05 1.33
CA ILE A 27 15.30 -2.57 1.38
C ILE A 27 15.89 -2.73 0.00
N VAL A 28 16.44 -1.64 -0.55
CA VAL A 28 17.14 -1.63 -1.83
C VAL A 28 18.58 -1.25 -1.59
N VAL A 29 19.49 -2.12 -2.03
CA VAL A 29 20.94 -1.90 -1.94
C VAL A 29 21.48 -1.76 -3.36
N PRO A 30 21.75 -0.54 -3.83
CA PRO A 30 22.32 -0.34 -5.16
C PRO A 30 23.79 -0.77 -5.21
N PRO A 31 24.30 -1.14 -6.40
CA PRO A 31 25.72 -1.45 -6.58
C PRO A 31 26.63 -0.30 -6.13
N ASN A 32 27.85 -0.60 -5.65
CA ASN A 32 28.76 0.41 -5.12
C ASN A 32 29.14 1.50 -6.14
N ARG A 33 29.17 1.17 -7.42
CA ARG A 33 29.50 2.10 -8.52
C ARG A 33 28.31 2.99 -8.94
N GLU A 34 27.11 2.67 -8.48
CA GLU A 34 25.92 3.44 -8.83
C GLU A 34 25.75 4.63 -7.86
N THR A 35 26.00 5.83 -8.37
CA THR A 35 25.98 7.07 -7.58
C THR A 35 24.66 7.85 -7.66
N ARG A 36 23.76 7.46 -8.58
CA ARG A 36 22.43 8.10 -8.72
C ARG A 36 21.58 7.93 -7.48
N PHE A 37 21.68 6.76 -6.84
CA PHE A 37 20.78 6.39 -5.76
C PHE A 37 21.28 6.85 -4.40
N ALA A 38 20.38 7.42 -3.61
CA ALA A 38 20.67 7.81 -2.24
C ALA A 38 20.96 6.57 -1.39
N ARG A 39 21.96 6.67 -0.52
CA ARG A 39 22.37 5.59 0.39
C ARG A 39 22.07 5.95 1.83
N ASN A 40 21.83 4.96 2.66
CA ASN A 40 21.54 5.13 4.09
C ASN A 40 20.39 6.12 4.34
N LYS A 41 19.37 6.07 3.50
CA LYS A 41 18.18 6.92 3.59
C LYS A 41 16.92 6.08 3.72
N THR A 42 15.91 6.69 4.31
CA THR A 42 14.56 6.13 4.42
C THR A 42 13.60 6.97 3.60
N CYS A 43 12.70 6.30 2.86
CA CYS A 43 11.61 6.95 2.14
C CYS A 43 10.29 6.66 2.87
N ALA A 44 9.49 7.71 3.10
CA ALA A 44 8.21 7.61 3.77
C ALA A 44 7.01 7.42 2.82
N GLU A 45 7.26 7.49 1.49
CA GLU A 45 6.19 7.28 0.50
C GLU A 45 5.68 5.84 0.53
N PRO A 46 4.37 5.63 0.35
CA PRO A 46 3.82 4.30 0.22
C PRO A 46 4.27 3.67 -1.10
N VAL A 47 4.69 2.41 -1.03
CA VAL A 47 5.13 1.63 -2.18
C VAL A 47 4.46 0.26 -2.17
N SER A 48 4.29 -0.33 -3.35
CA SER A 48 3.68 -1.64 -3.53
C SER A 48 4.73 -2.67 -3.98
N LEU A 49 4.51 -3.94 -3.67
CA LEU A 49 5.30 -5.03 -4.26
C LEU A 49 5.13 -5.08 -5.79
N LEU A 50 4.02 -4.58 -6.34
CA LEU A 50 3.83 -4.41 -7.78
C LEU A 50 4.85 -3.45 -8.42
N ASP A 51 5.42 -2.55 -7.64
CA ASP A 51 6.41 -1.57 -8.11
C ASP A 51 7.79 -2.20 -8.35
N LEU A 52 8.06 -3.39 -7.81
CA LEU A 52 9.37 -4.04 -7.92
C LEU A 52 9.71 -4.35 -9.37
N TYR A 53 8.80 -4.97 -10.12
CA TYR A 53 9.07 -5.35 -11.49
C TYR A 53 9.37 -4.15 -12.41
N PRO A 54 8.54 -3.09 -12.47
CA PRO A 54 8.88 -1.91 -13.26
C PRO A 54 10.14 -1.20 -12.78
N THR A 55 10.46 -1.26 -11.49
CA THR A 55 11.72 -0.70 -10.95
C THR A 55 12.94 -1.46 -11.48
N LEU A 56 12.89 -2.78 -11.47
CA LEU A 56 14.00 -3.61 -11.98
C LEU A 56 14.17 -3.43 -13.49
N LEU A 57 13.10 -3.41 -14.26
CA LEU A 57 13.16 -3.12 -15.69
C LEU A 57 13.83 -1.76 -15.95
N ALA A 58 13.39 -0.71 -15.27
CA ALA A 58 13.93 0.62 -15.44
C ALA A 58 15.40 0.71 -14.98
N ALA A 59 15.77 0.03 -13.91
CA ALA A 59 17.17 -0.03 -13.44
C ALA A 59 18.09 -0.74 -14.43
N CYS A 60 17.58 -1.72 -15.17
CA CYS A 60 18.31 -2.44 -16.22
C CYS A 60 18.21 -1.78 -17.60
N GLY A 61 17.52 -0.65 -17.75
CA GLY A 61 17.30 0.00 -19.04
C GLY A 61 16.40 -0.80 -20.00
N LEU A 62 15.59 -1.71 -19.46
CA LEU A 62 14.67 -2.56 -20.22
C LEU A 62 13.29 -1.92 -20.33
N LYS A 63 12.60 -2.18 -21.44
CA LYS A 63 11.22 -1.76 -21.64
C LYS A 63 10.25 -2.83 -21.11
N ALA A 64 9.14 -2.38 -20.55
CA ALA A 64 8.06 -3.29 -20.18
C ALA A 64 7.43 -3.90 -21.45
N PRO A 65 7.12 -5.22 -21.45
CA PRO A 65 6.50 -5.88 -22.60
C PRO A 65 5.02 -5.53 -22.79
N HIS A 66 4.39 -4.97 -21.77
CA HIS A 66 2.99 -4.54 -21.72
C HIS A 66 2.81 -3.49 -20.63
N GLU A 67 1.63 -2.92 -20.52
CA GLU A 67 1.28 -2.01 -19.41
C GLU A 67 1.36 -2.74 -18.07
N LEU A 68 1.98 -2.08 -17.09
CA LEU A 68 2.18 -2.61 -15.73
C LEU A 68 1.33 -1.82 -14.73
N ALA A 69 0.72 -2.53 -13.79
CA ALA A 69 -0.05 -1.92 -12.70
C ALA A 69 0.85 -1.17 -11.68
N GLY A 70 2.12 -1.58 -11.55
CA GLY A 70 3.10 -0.93 -10.68
C GLY A 70 3.82 0.23 -11.37
N THR A 71 4.48 1.06 -10.58
CA THR A 71 5.25 2.22 -11.05
C THR A 71 6.69 2.13 -10.54
N SER A 72 7.67 2.44 -11.41
CA SER A 72 9.09 2.41 -11.02
C SER A 72 9.37 3.31 -9.81
N LEU A 73 10.14 2.77 -8.87
CA LEU A 73 10.60 3.46 -7.66
C LEU A 73 11.92 4.21 -7.86
N LEU A 74 12.51 4.21 -9.08
CA LEU A 74 13.79 4.92 -9.32
C LEU A 74 13.76 6.37 -8.84
N PRO A 75 12.73 7.19 -9.09
CA PRO A 75 12.68 8.56 -8.58
C PRO A 75 12.76 8.66 -7.06
N LEU A 76 12.17 7.70 -6.34
CA LEU A 76 12.24 7.64 -4.87
C LEU A 76 13.58 7.12 -4.37
N LEU A 77 14.26 6.28 -5.14
CA LEU A 77 15.62 5.81 -4.83
C LEU A 77 16.65 6.91 -5.07
N GLU A 78 16.44 7.76 -6.05
CA GLU A 78 17.29 8.93 -6.35
C GLU A 78 17.04 10.05 -5.32
N ASN A 79 15.78 10.33 -5.01
CA ASN A 79 15.39 11.33 -4.02
C ASN A 79 14.37 10.77 -3.02
N PRO A 80 14.81 10.16 -1.92
CA PRO A 80 13.92 9.62 -0.87
C PRO A 80 13.04 10.65 -0.15
N ALA A 81 13.38 11.94 -0.24
CA ALA A 81 12.60 13.02 0.31
C ALA A 81 11.48 13.50 -0.63
N LEU A 82 11.44 12.99 -1.86
CA LEU A 82 10.40 13.34 -2.83
C LEU A 82 9.01 13.08 -2.26
N GLN A 83 8.18 14.11 -2.28
CA GLN A 83 6.78 13.99 -1.88
C GLN A 83 5.92 13.73 -3.10
N THR A 84 5.13 12.68 -3.04
CA THR A 84 4.24 12.28 -4.12
C THR A 84 2.80 12.21 -3.63
N LYS A 85 1.87 12.11 -4.57
CA LYS A 85 0.47 11.81 -4.26
C LYS A 85 0.17 10.31 -4.35
N ARG A 86 1.19 9.47 -4.20
CA ARG A 86 1.02 8.01 -4.31
C ARG A 86 -0.03 7.50 -3.32
N ARG A 87 -0.82 6.58 -3.84
CA ARG A 87 -1.77 5.77 -3.06
C ARG A 87 -1.54 4.32 -3.45
N VAL A 88 -1.39 3.46 -2.47
CA VAL A 88 -1.20 2.02 -2.68
C VAL A 88 -2.46 1.31 -2.25
N LEU A 89 -3.08 0.63 -3.21
CA LEU A 89 -4.24 -0.22 -2.97
C LEU A 89 -3.79 -1.64 -2.63
N THR A 90 -4.34 -2.20 -1.57
CA THR A 90 -4.21 -3.61 -1.20
C THR A 90 -5.59 -4.24 -1.11
N SER A 91 -5.81 -5.34 -1.83
CA SER A 91 -7.00 -6.17 -1.66
C SER A 91 -6.66 -7.33 -0.74
N PHE A 92 -7.42 -7.54 0.33
CA PHE A 92 -7.20 -8.63 1.28
C PHE A 92 -8.32 -9.67 1.30
N ASP A 93 -9.42 -9.37 0.60
CA ASP A 93 -10.48 -10.29 0.18
C ASP A 93 -11.35 -9.57 -0.85
N ARG A 94 -12.32 -10.26 -1.47
CA ARG A 94 -13.23 -9.65 -2.43
C ARG A 94 -14.05 -8.54 -1.79
N GLY A 95 -13.93 -7.33 -2.34
CA GLY A 95 -14.62 -6.14 -1.82
C GLY A 95 -14.01 -5.55 -0.56
N ASN A 96 -12.93 -6.15 -0.02
CA ASN A 96 -12.19 -5.64 1.11
C ASN A 96 -10.88 -5.03 0.62
N TYR A 97 -10.73 -3.73 0.85
CA TYR A 97 -9.61 -2.95 0.36
C TYR A 97 -8.99 -2.10 1.45
N SER A 98 -7.69 -1.89 1.37
CA SER A 98 -7.03 -0.81 2.08
C SER A 98 -6.26 0.09 1.12
N VAL A 99 -6.23 1.38 1.41
CA VAL A 99 -5.51 2.39 0.65
C VAL A 99 -4.52 3.09 1.56
N SER A 100 -3.24 2.91 1.27
CA SER A 100 -2.15 3.55 2.01
C SER A 100 -1.67 4.79 1.26
N GLY A 101 -1.79 5.95 1.90
CA GLY A 101 -1.14 7.20 1.52
C GLY A 101 0.04 7.52 2.43
N ARG A 102 0.74 8.65 2.17
CA ARG A 102 1.86 9.11 2.99
C ARG A 102 1.46 9.32 4.46
N SER A 103 0.35 10.00 4.71
CA SER A 103 -0.12 10.34 6.06
C SER A 103 -1.40 9.64 6.47
N TRP A 104 -2.14 9.13 5.53
CA TRP A 104 -3.46 8.55 5.76
C TRP A 104 -3.50 7.09 5.36
N HIS A 105 -4.27 6.31 6.11
CA HIS A 105 -4.61 4.94 5.80
C HIS A 105 -6.11 4.74 5.90
N TYR A 106 -6.69 4.16 4.86
CA TYR A 106 -8.13 3.95 4.72
C TYR A 106 -8.42 2.49 4.46
N ILE A 107 -9.49 1.98 5.05
CA ILE A 107 -9.97 0.61 4.85
C ILE A 107 -11.44 0.66 4.49
N ARG A 108 -11.84 -0.12 3.49
CA ARG A 108 -13.21 -0.36 3.11
C ARG A 108 -13.51 -1.84 3.13
N TYR A 109 -14.56 -2.21 3.81
CA TYR A 109 -15.04 -3.58 3.86
C TYR A 109 -16.17 -3.81 2.85
N ALA A 110 -16.34 -5.08 2.41
CA ALA A 110 -17.33 -5.47 1.42
C ALA A 110 -18.78 -5.12 1.82
N LYS A 111 -19.07 -5.09 3.12
CA LYS A 111 -20.38 -4.72 3.66
C LYS A 111 -20.62 -3.22 3.78
N GLY A 112 -19.63 -2.41 3.43
CA GLY A 112 -19.74 -0.95 3.42
C GLY A 112 -19.13 -0.24 4.62
N GLU A 113 -18.66 -0.96 5.64
CA GLU A 113 -17.96 -0.34 6.77
C GLU A 113 -16.64 0.26 6.31
N GLU A 114 -16.24 1.34 6.97
CA GLU A 114 -15.05 2.10 6.63
C GLU A 114 -14.24 2.45 7.86
N GLU A 115 -12.93 2.53 7.66
CA GLU A 115 -11.98 3.02 8.66
C GLU A 115 -11.04 4.02 8.02
N LEU A 116 -10.70 5.09 8.77
CA LEU A 116 -9.71 6.09 8.38
C LEU A 116 -8.79 6.38 9.56
N TYR A 117 -7.49 6.41 9.28
CA TYR A 117 -6.46 6.64 10.29
C TYR A 117 -5.45 7.66 9.81
N HIS A 118 -5.02 8.57 10.72
CA HIS A 118 -3.88 9.44 10.48
C HIS A 118 -2.62 8.82 11.07
N ARG A 119 -1.66 8.46 10.21
CA ARG A 119 -0.52 7.58 10.55
C ARG A 119 0.46 8.20 11.56
N ALA A 120 0.57 9.54 11.61
CA ALA A 120 1.49 10.21 12.53
C ALA A 120 0.93 10.23 13.95
N ASP A 121 -0.38 10.47 14.09
CA ASP A 121 -1.04 10.63 15.39
C ASP A 121 -1.49 9.28 15.97
N ASP A 122 -1.81 8.33 15.08
CA ASP A 122 -2.28 7.00 15.46
C ASP A 122 -1.55 5.90 14.66
N PRO A 123 -0.28 5.64 14.97
CA PRO A 123 0.52 4.63 14.25
C PRO A 123 0.01 3.20 14.40
N ASN A 124 -0.83 2.94 15.40
CA ASN A 124 -1.41 1.62 15.70
C ASN A 124 -2.85 1.46 15.20
N GLU A 125 -3.43 2.53 14.61
CA GLU A 125 -4.76 2.49 14.02
C GLU A 125 -5.87 2.15 15.03
N TRP A 126 -5.80 2.75 16.25
CA TRP A 126 -6.79 2.53 17.31
C TRP A 126 -8.05 3.38 17.13
N ASN A 127 -7.93 4.60 16.59
CA ASN A 127 -8.99 5.59 16.57
C ASN A 127 -9.52 5.80 15.15
N ASN A 128 -10.66 5.17 14.83
CA ASN A 128 -11.30 5.33 13.52
C ASN A 128 -11.91 6.74 13.36
N LEU A 129 -11.38 7.52 12.42
CA LEU A 129 -11.75 8.91 12.17
C LEU A 129 -12.92 9.09 11.19
N VAL A 130 -13.46 8.02 10.61
CA VAL A 130 -14.57 8.11 9.62
C VAL A 130 -15.75 8.88 10.13
N LYS A 131 -16.13 8.70 11.40
CA LYS A 131 -17.34 9.31 11.98
C LYS A 131 -17.12 10.68 12.61
N THR A 132 -15.91 11.22 12.56
CA THR A 132 -15.60 12.51 13.19
C THR A 132 -16.08 13.72 12.39
N GLY A 133 -16.41 13.54 11.09
CA GLY A 133 -16.86 14.60 10.18
C GLY A 133 -15.77 15.61 9.77
N SER A 134 -14.57 15.49 10.34
CA SER A 134 -13.49 16.48 10.14
C SER A 134 -12.58 16.17 8.94
N HIS A 135 -12.78 15.01 8.29
CA HIS A 135 -11.83 14.48 7.30
C HIS A 135 -12.46 14.08 5.96
N ASP A 136 -13.62 14.64 5.62
CA ASP A 136 -14.42 14.27 4.44
C ASP A 136 -13.65 14.38 3.13
N LYS A 137 -12.79 15.40 3.00
CA LYS A 137 -11.93 15.56 1.83
C LYS A 137 -10.99 14.36 1.63
N PHE A 138 -10.32 13.93 2.71
CA PHE A 138 -9.39 12.78 2.64
C PHE A 138 -10.14 11.48 2.42
N LEU A 139 -11.33 11.32 3.01
CA LEU A 139 -12.21 10.18 2.75
C LEU A 139 -12.59 10.10 1.27
N ALA A 140 -12.99 11.22 0.67
CA ALA A 140 -13.33 11.26 -0.75
C ALA A 140 -12.13 10.90 -1.64
N GLU A 141 -10.93 11.43 -1.34
CA GLU A 141 -9.70 11.07 -2.06
C GLU A 141 -9.36 9.58 -1.96
N MET A 142 -9.54 8.98 -0.78
CA MET A 142 -9.25 7.55 -0.56
C MET A 142 -10.29 6.65 -1.23
N ARG A 143 -11.57 7.02 -1.16
CA ARG A 143 -12.66 6.30 -1.84
C ARG A 143 -12.47 6.29 -3.35
N ALA A 144 -11.99 7.39 -3.93
CA ALA A 144 -11.71 7.48 -5.36
C ALA A 144 -10.59 6.54 -5.85
N CYS A 145 -9.78 5.98 -4.95
CA CYS A 145 -8.76 4.99 -5.28
C CYS A 145 -9.31 3.55 -5.36
N LEU A 146 -10.55 3.33 -4.96
CA LEU A 146 -11.14 1.99 -4.97
C LEU A 146 -11.57 1.59 -6.39
N PRO A 147 -11.47 0.29 -6.75
CA PRO A 147 -11.96 -0.16 -8.04
C PRO A 147 -13.48 -0.01 -8.11
N VAL A 148 -13.96 0.48 -9.25
CA VAL A 148 -15.40 0.64 -9.53
C VAL A 148 -16.06 -0.73 -9.71
N ASP A 149 -15.35 -1.66 -10.36
CA ASP A 149 -15.82 -3.02 -10.60
C ASP A 149 -14.79 -4.02 -10.06
N PRO A 150 -15.01 -4.57 -8.87
CA PRO A 150 -14.11 -5.56 -8.30
C PRO A 150 -14.16 -6.85 -9.09
N ALA A 151 -13.00 -7.47 -9.31
CA ALA A 151 -12.89 -8.74 -10.00
C ALA A 151 -13.89 -9.78 -9.45
N PRO A 152 -14.48 -10.62 -10.31
CA PRO A 152 -15.40 -11.68 -9.89
C PRO A 152 -14.70 -12.65 -8.92
N ALA A 153 -15.46 -13.28 -8.04
CA ALA A 153 -14.92 -14.31 -7.16
C ALA A 153 -14.29 -15.43 -7.97
N ALA A 154 -13.11 -15.88 -7.56
CA ALA A 154 -12.51 -17.06 -8.15
C ALA A 154 -13.46 -18.25 -8.01
N ARG A 155 -13.66 -19.03 -9.09
CA ARG A 155 -14.46 -20.25 -9.03
C ARG A 155 -13.74 -21.22 -8.08
N SER A 156 -14.40 -21.64 -7.00
CA SER A 156 -13.90 -22.72 -6.17
C SER A 156 -13.80 -23.99 -7.03
N LYS A 157 -12.60 -24.60 -7.06
CA LYS A 157 -12.50 -25.94 -7.63
C LYS A 157 -13.39 -26.87 -6.80
N PRO A 158 -14.19 -27.77 -7.42
CA PRO A 158 -14.92 -28.77 -6.65
C PRO A 158 -13.90 -29.55 -5.81
N LYS A 159 -14.19 -29.71 -4.52
CA LYS A 159 -13.38 -30.59 -3.65
C LYS A 159 -13.40 -31.98 -4.27
N ARG A 160 -12.23 -32.46 -4.67
CA ARG A 160 -12.04 -33.88 -5.02
C ARG A 160 -12.09 -34.73 -3.76
#